data_3326a2a032c78c896b2577b2c4350370
#
_entry.id   3326a2a032c78c896b2577b2c4350370
#
_cell.length_a   1.000
_cell.length_b   1.000
_cell.length_c   1.000
_cell.angle_alpha   90.00
_cell.angle_beta   90.00
_cell.angle_gamma   90.00
#
_symmetry.space_group_name_H-M   'P 1'
#
loop_
_entity.id
_entity.type
_entity.pdbx_description
1 polymer ?
#
loop_
_entity_poly.entity_id
_entity_poly.type
_entity_poly.pdbx_seq_one_letter_code
_entity_poly.pdbx_strand_id
1 'polypeptide(L)'
;MLSHPERALASLLDKALICTMDRTDEGDELPVLCGVGWQASARSLRAQSHRIARSLAALSLQANTPIILRVSNRAEDFAVMLGLWLAKLVAVPVHRTSPQAVLDAVCQKVAAPYVIDWRFDQRDAEEPMHEWLYPTSVEPRSLDASEKALLEDAALIVMTSGSTGLPKGVVLRHEAFAGKLAAIQSKLRVASEDRVLLVLNNSFSFGLWMSFLGLMHARDVVLCERFDPASFFSSLIDKQITLSAVVPTMMRSLAAHFSPEQLQEQSHQLNLKGKLAQLVIGGESLGTQLSADLRQWIAPARLIDIYGLTESCTCDFFLMPEDYPAHPDSIGQAAPGVCFRIVDEQGLPCAPMQVGELTIKSEFLMSGYLGDEALSAASFVDGWLRTGDLAQADEDGFVYLKGRSKELISRGGNKVTPQEIELALCRCEAVAAALVTGIDDPLMGERIAALLIPKPGLSIDEQPLRLELGRFLERYKHPDVIRIGDELPQGRTGKIDRGLLRKQMSVP
;
A
#
# COMPACT_ATOMS: atom_id res chain seq x y z
N MET A 1 -25.16 -18.20 1.23
CA MET A 1 -23.71 -18.39 0.96
C MET A 1 -23.58 -18.72 -0.51
N LEU A 2 -22.82 -17.95 -1.27
CA LEU A 2 -22.55 -18.24 -2.68
C LEU A 2 -21.68 -19.50 -2.81
N SER A 3 -21.85 -20.29 -3.86
CA SER A 3 -21.04 -21.47 -4.10
C SER A 3 -19.57 -21.11 -4.42
N HIS A 4 -18.63 -21.99 -4.15
CA HIS A 4 -17.17 -21.77 -4.32
C HIS A 4 -16.76 -21.14 -5.67
N PRO A 5 -17.37 -21.50 -6.85
CA PRO A 5 -17.05 -20.88 -8.13
C PRO A 5 -17.57 -19.44 -8.29
N GLU A 6 -18.60 -19.06 -7.53
CA GLU A 6 -19.19 -17.71 -7.61
C GLU A 6 -18.44 -16.68 -6.77
N ARG A 7 -17.55 -17.12 -5.88
CA ARG A 7 -16.73 -16.27 -5.01
C ARG A 7 -15.36 -15.92 -5.60
N ALA A 8 -14.97 -16.57 -6.68
CA ALA A 8 -13.70 -16.25 -7.32
C ALA A 8 -13.66 -14.78 -7.78
N LEU A 9 -12.58 -14.07 -7.49
CA LEU A 9 -12.39 -12.67 -7.85
C LEU A 9 -12.61 -12.41 -9.34
N ALA A 10 -12.21 -13.37 -10.21
CA ALA A 10 -12.47 -13.33 -11.65
C ALA A 10 -13.96 -13.26 -11.98
N SER A 11 -14.78 -14.08 -11.31
CA SER A 11 -16.23 -14.09 -11.53
C SER A 11 -16.88 -12.79 -11.06
N LEU A 12 -16.44 -12.24 -9.93
CA LEU A 12 -16.95 -10.95 -9.41
C LEU A 12 -16.62 -9.80 -10.37
N LEU A 13 -15.40 -9.73 -10.87
CA LEU A 13 -14.98 -8.70 -11.82
C LEU A 13 -15.67 -8.86 -13.18
N ASP A 14 -15.78 -10.08 -13.71
CA ASP A 14 -16.46 -10.33 -14.99
C ASP A 14 -17.94 -9.92 -14.90
N LYS A 15 -18.62 -10.26 -13.78
CA LYS A 15 -20.00 -9.81 -13.50
C LYS A 15 -20.09 -8.29 -13.38
N ALA A 16 -19.14 -7.63 -12.68
CA ALA A 16 -19.13 -6.17 -12.55
C ALA A 16 -18.97 -5.49 -13.91
N LEU A 17 -18.09 -6.00 -14.79
CA LEU A 17 -17.91 -5.49 -16.15
C LEU A 17 -19.18 -5.68 -16.99
N ILE A 18 -19.86 -6.84 -16.89
CA ILE A 18 -21.17 -7.09 -17.55
C ILE A 18 -22.20 -6.08 -17.05
N CYS A 19 -22.37 -5.90 -15.74
CA CYS A 19 -23.31 -4.94 -15.19
C CYS A 19 -23.02 -3.50 -15.64
N THR A 20 -21.75 -3.14 -15.83
CA THR A 20 -21.38 -1.83 -16.37
C THR A 20 -21.75 -1.69 -17.84
N MET A 21 -21.60 -2.75 -18.64
CA MET A 21 -22.04 -2.78 -20.04
C MET A 21 -23.56 -2.60 -20.19
N ASP A 22 -24.35 -3.18 -19.27
CA ASP A 22 -25.82 -3.11 -19.30
C ASP A 22 -26.37 -1.75 -18.88
N ARG A 23 -25.56 -0.87 -18.27
CA ARG A 23 -25.98 0.50 -17.87
C ARG A 23 -25.98 1.50 -19.02
N THR A 24 -25.45 1.17 -20.16
CA THR A 24 -25.34 2.05 -21.34
C THR A 24 -26.45 1.74 -22.35
N ASP A 25 -27.62 2.40 -22.18
CA ASP A 25 -28.80 2.23 -23.06
C ASP A 25 -28.62 2.85 -24.45
N GLU A 26 -27.60 3.65 -24.70
CA GLU A 26 -27.35 4.32 -25.97
C GLU A 26 -25.91 4.12 -26.42
N GLY A 27 -25.62 3.17 -27.29
CA GLY A 27 -24.50 3.08 -28.25
C GLY A 27 -23.09 3.60 -27.95
N ASP A 28 -22.90 4.50 -27.02
CA ASP A 28 -21.61 5.04 -26.58
C ASP A 28 -21.12 4.28 -25.34
N GLU A 29 -20.16 3.40 -25.54
CA GLU A 29 -19.49 2.70 -24.43
C GLU A 29 -18.75 3.71 -23.54
N LEU A 30 -19.29 3.97 -22.35
CA LEU A 30 -18.58 4.76 -21.33
C LEU A 30 -17.27 4.06 -20.96
N PRO A 31 -16.15 4.82 -20.92
CA PRO A 31 -14.88 4.26 -20.48
C PRO A 31 -14.94 3.92 -18.99
N VAL A 32 -14.46 2.75 -18.61
CA VAL A 32 -14.29 2.35 -17.20
C VAL A 32 -12.87 2.61 -16.70
N LEU A 33 -11.90 2.67 -17.63
CA LEU A 33 -10.52 3.02 -17.35
C LEU A 33 -10.08 4.14 -18.29
N CYS A 34 -9.49 5.18 -17.73
CA CYS A 34 -8.99 6.33 -18.47
C CYS A 34 -7.52 6.60 -18.09
N GLY A 35 -6.72 7.02 -19.04
CA GLY A 35 -5.35 7.49 -18.83
C GLY A 35 -5.02 8.63 -19.77
N VAL A 36 -3.76 9.03 -19.82
CA VAL A 36 -3.32 10.10 -20.72
C VAL A 36 -3.35 9.60 -22.16
N GLY A 37 -4.30 10.11 -22.95
CA GLY A 37 -4.41 9.80 -24.37
C GLY A 37 -5.03 8.43 -24.72
N TRP A 38 -5.59 7.72 -23.73
CA TRP A 38 -6.27 6.44 -23.95
C TRP A 38 -7.46 6.23 -23.03
N GLN A 39 -8.39 5.38 -23.45
CA GLN A 39 -9.56 4.94 -22.70
C GLN A 39 -9.85 3.47 -23.01
N ALA A 40 -10.39 2.75 -22.03
CA ALA A 40 -10.85 1.37 -22.21
C ALA A 40 -12.28 1.23 -21.68
N SER A 41 -13.15 0.65 -22.49
CA SER A 41 -14.52 0.30 -22.06
C SER A 41 -14.54 -1.03 -21.31
N ALA A 42 -15.62 -1.29 -20.56
CA ALA A 42 -15.86 -2.58 -19.92
C ALA A 42 -15.85 -3.73 -20.94
N ARG A 43 -16.46 -3.51 -22.10
CA ARG A 43 -16.50 -4.49 -23.19
C ARG A 43 -15.11 -4.79 -23.73
N SER A 44 -14.29 -3.76 -24.00
CA SER A 44 -12.92 -3.91 -24.47
C SER A 44 -12.07 -4.65 -23.46
N LEU A 45 -12.11 -4.24 -22.17
CA LEU A 45 -11.37 -4.87 -21.09
C LEU A 45 -11.71 -6.35 -20.96
N ARG A 46 -13.02 -6.68 -20.95
CA ARG A 46 -13.50 -8.05 -20.86
C ARG A 46 -13.09 -8.89 -22.08
N ALA A 47 -13.25 -8.37 -23.29
CA ALA A 47 -12.87 -9.07 -24.51
C ALA A 47 -11.38 -9.41 -24.55
N GLN A 48 -10.52 -8.46 -24.15
CA GLN A 48 -9.07 -8.67 -24.04
C GLN A 48 -8.71 -9.71 -22.97
N SER A 49 -9.35 -9.66 -21.80
CA SER A 49 -9.13 -10.64 -20.73
C SER A 49 -9.45 -12.06 -21.19
N HIS A 50 -10.58 -12.27 -21.87
CA HIS A 50 -10.95 -13.58 -22.40
C HIS A 50 -10.02 -14.04 -23.53
N ARG A 51 -9.51 -13.11 -24.36
CA ARG A 51 -8.51 -13.43 -25.38
C ARG A 51 -7.20 -13.90 -24.74
N ILE A 52 -6.68 -13.15 -23.75
CA ILE A 52 -5.49 -13.52 -23.00
C ILE A 52 -5.67 -14.89 -22.35
N ALA A 53 -6.80 -15.15 -21.71
CA ALA A 53 -7.10 -16.44 -21.08
C ALA A 53 -7.02 -17.60 -22.07
N ARG A 54 -7.60 -17.44 -23.28
CA ARG A 54 -7.53 -18.47 -24.35
C ARG A 54 -6.09 -18.71 -24.83
N SER A 55 -5.31 -17.64 -24.99
CA SER A 55 -3.90 -17.76 -25.40
C SER A 55 -3.08 -18.48 -24.34
N LEU A 56 -3.30 -18.16 -23.04
CA LEU A 56 -2.61 -18.82 -21.92
C LEU A 56 -3.02 -20.30 -21.78
N ALA A 57 -4.28 -20.64 -22.02
CA ALA A 57 -4.76 -22.02 -21.99
C ALA A 57 -4.06 -22.92 -23.05
N ALA A 58 -3.65 -22.35 -24.19
CA ALA A 58 -2.89 -23.05 -25.22
C ALA A 58 -1.48 -23.50 -24.77
N LEU A 59 -0.94 -22.91 -23.70
CA LEU A 59 0.37 -23.29 -23.14
C LEU A 59 0.32 -24.56 -22.29
N SER A 60 -0.87 -25.08 -21.99
CA SER A 60 -1.06 -26.27 -21.15
C SER A 60 -0.35 -26.17 -19.78
N LEU A 61 -0.29 -24.96 -19.19
CA LEU A 61 0.26 -24.74 -17.87
C LEU A 61 -0.61 -25.40 -16.80
N GLN A 62 0.03 -25.89 -15.74
CA GLN A 62 -0.71 -26.40 -14.58
C GLN A 62 -1.49 -25.26 -13.92
N ALA A 63 -2.68 -25.58 -13.38
CA ALA A 63 -3.43 -24.61 -12.59
C ALA A 63 -2.57 -24.11 -11.41
N ASN A 64 -2.82 -22.87 -11.01
CA ASN A 64 -2.10 -22.16 -9.94
C ASN A 64 -0.60 -21.88 -10.23
N THR A 65 -0.16 -22.04 -11.49
CA THR A 65 1.21 -21.60 -11.88
C THR A 65 1.32 -20.08 -11.77
N PRO A 66 2.33 -19.56 -11.03
CA PRO A 66 2.58 -18.13 -10.96
C PRO A 66 3.09 -17.57 -12.28
N ILE A 67 2.52 -16.45 -12.72
CA ILE A 67 2.96 -15.72 -13.92
C ILE A 67 3.25 -14.27 -13.52
N ILE A 68 4.44 -13.79 -13.82
CA ILE A 68 4.78 -12.40 -13.58
C ILE A 68 4.12 -11.53 -14.63
N LEU A 69 3.51 -10.43 -14.19
CA LEU A 69 3.07 -9.36 -15.08
C LEU A 69 3.75 -8.05 -14.73
N ARG A 70 4.21 -7.33 -15.75
CA ARG A 70 4.83 -6.02 -15.59
C ARG A 70 3.77 -4.95 -15.62
N VAL A 71 3.48 -4.33 -14.46
CA VAL A 71 2.42 -3.33 -14.29
C VAL A 71 2.95 -1.90 -14.32
N SER A 72 2.10 -0.98 -14.79
CA SER A 72 2.42 0.45 -14.91
C SER A 72 1.20 1.37 -14.76
N ASN A 73 0.15 0.94 -14.07
CA ASN A 73 -1.13 1.64 -13.94
C ASN A 73 -1.79 1.92 -15.31
N ARG A 74 -1.95 0.88 -16.12
CA ARG A 74 -2.65 0.93 -17.41
C ARG A 74 -3.78 -0.07 -17.46
N ALA A 75 -4.67 0.08 -18.44
CA ALA A 75 -5.79 -0.84 -18.65
C ALA A 75 -5.34 -2.28 -18.89
N GLU A 76 -4.18 -2.45 -19.54
CA GLU A 76 -3.55 -3.73 -19.81
C GLU A 76 -3.27 -4.52 -18.52
N ASP A 77 -2.88 -3.87 -17.44
CA ASP A 77 -2.61 -4.52 -16.16
C ASP A 77 -3.83 -5.32 -15.68
N PHE A 78 -5.01 -4.75 -15.82
CA PHE A 78 -6.28 -5.37 -15.40
C PHE A 78 -6.75 -6.44 -16.36
N ALA A 79 -6.61 -6.22 -17.67
CA ALA A 79 -6.93 -7.22 -18.69
C ALA A 79 -6.09 -8.48 -18.51
N VAL A 80 -4.79 -8.32 -18.23
CA VAL A 80 -3.88 -9.45 -17.98
C VAL A 80 -4.21 -10.15 -16.67
N MET A 81 -4.41 -9.42 -15.56
CA MET A 81 -4.77 -10.04 -14.29
C MET A 81 -6.05 -10.86 -14.39
N LEU A 82 -7.10 -10.29 -14.98
CA LEU A 82 -8.36 -11.02 -15.19
C LEU A 82 -8.16 -12.21 -16.13
N GLY A 83 -7.36 -12.06 -17.19
CA GLY A 83 -7.03 -13.15 -18.12
C GLY A 83 -6.28 -14.31 -17.45
N LEU A 84 -5.33 -14.02 -16.56
CA LEU A 84 -4.63 -15.02 -15.76
C LEU A 84 -5.59 -15.78 -14.85
N TRP A 85 -6.47 -15.08 -14.15
CA TRP A 85 -7.44 -15.71 -13.25
C TRP A 85 -8.47 -16.57 -14.00
N LEU A 86 -8.93 -16.11 -15.17
CA LEU A 86 -9.80 -16.92 -16.07
C LEU A 86 -9.09 -18.18 -16.55
N ALA A 87 -7.76 -18.12 -16.75
CA ALA A 87 -6.92 -19.27 -17.10
C ALA A 87 -6.51 -20.12 -15.88
N LYS A 88 -7.00 -19.82 -14.68
CA LYS A 88 -6.64 -20.46 -13.39
C LYS A 88 -5.15 -20.35 -13.04
N LEU A 89 -4.52 -19.24 -13.38
CA LEU A 89 -3.13 -18.93 -13.09
C LEU A 89 -3.04 -17.86 -12.01
N VAL A 90 -1.89 -17.76 -11.32
CA VAL A 90 -1.66 -16.80 -10.23
C VAL A 90 -0.95 -15.57 -10.79
N ALA A 91 -1.48 -14.37 -10.51
CA ALA A 91 -0.89 -13.13 -10.96
C ALA A 91 0.20 -12.66 -9.98
N VAL A 92 1.39 -12.30 -10.50
CA VAL A 92 2.51 -11.75 -9.73
C VAL A 92 2.84 -10.36 -10.28
N PRO A 93 2.20 -9.29 -9.79
CA PRO A 93 2.43 -7.95 -10.30
C PRO A 93 3.80 -7.41 -9.87
N VAL A 94 4.62 -7.00 -10.85
CA VAL A 94 5.93 -6.39 -10.66
C VAL A 94 5.97 -5.07 -11.43
N HIS A 95 6.45 -4.00 -10.80
CA HIS A 95 6.49 -2.71 -11.47
C HIS A 95 7.35 -2.74 -12.74
N ARG A 96 6.86 -2.13 -13.81
CA ARG A 96 7.51 -2.17 -15.14
C ARG A 96 8.94 -1.63 -15.13
N THR A 97 9.25 -0.65 -14.29
CA THR A 97 10.59 -0.07 -14.17
C THR A 97 11.53 -0.86 -13.26
N SER A 98 11.09 -2.00 -12.70
CA SER A 98 11.96 -2.83 -11.86
C SER A 98 13.16 -3.30 -12.67
N PRO A 99 14.41 -3.19 -12.13
CA PRO A 99 15.61 -3.67 -12.78
C PRO A 99 15.53 -5.18 -13.07
N GLN A 100 16.23 -5.64 -14.12
CA GLN A 100 16.23 -7.05 -14.51
C GLN A 100 16.64 -7.98 -13.36
N ALA A 101 17.66 -7.62 -12.58
CA ALA A 101 18.09 -8.42 -11.43
C ALA A 101 16.97 -8.62 -10.36
N VAL A 102 16.08 -7.63 -10.19
CA VAL A 102 14.90 -7.75 -9.30
C VAL A 102 13.90 -8.70 -9.92
N LEU A 103 13.63 -8.55 -11.21
CA LEU A 103 12.73 -9.44 -11.95
C LEU A 103 13.18 -10.90 -11.86
N ASP A 104 14.49 -11.16 -12.10
CA ASP A 104 15.09 -12.48 -12.02
C ASP A 104 14.96 -13.09 -10.60
N ALA A 105 15.22 -12.29 -9.58
CA ALA A 105 15.06 -12.72 -8.20
C ALA A 105 13.60 -13.07 -7.86
N VAL A 106 12.64 -12.29 -8.37
CA VAL A 106 11.21 -12.60 -8.22
C VAL A 106 10.85 -13.87 -9.00
N CYS A 107 11.30 -14.03 -10.25
CA CYS A 107 11.07 -15.24 -11.07
C CYS A 107 11.51 -16.50 -10.32
N GLN A 108 12.73 -16.49 -9.77
CA GLN A 108 13.23 -17.62 -8.97
C GLN A 108 12.43 -17.84 -7.69
N LYS A 109 12.12 -16.76 -6.96
CA LYS A 109 11.37 -16.84 -5.70
C LYS A 109 9.99 -17.48 -5.89
N VAL A 110 9.25 -17.04 -6.90
CA VAL A 110 7.87 -17.51 -7.14
C VAL A 110 7.78 -18.68 -8.12
N ALA A 111 8.90 -19.16 -8.64
CA ALA A 111 8.95 -20.22 -9.66
C ALA A 111 8.12 -19.92 -10.92
N ALA A 112 8.08 -18.65 -11.33
CA ALA A 112 7.33 -18.23 -12.51
C ALA A 112 8.06 -18.65 -13.80
N PRO A 113 7.41 -19.39 -14.73
CA PRO A 113 8.03 -19.76 -16.01
C PRO A 113 7.97 -18.65 -17.06
N TYR A 114 7.07 -17.69 -16.90
CA TYR A 114 6.82 -16.65 -17.88
C TYR A 114 6.65 -15.27 -17.25
N VAL A 115 7.00 -14.25 -18.05
CA VAL A 115 6.75 -12.83 -17.76
C VAL A 115 5.82 -12.30 -18.86
N ILE A 116 4.80 -11.56 -18.48
CA ILE A 116 3.92 -10.82 -19.38
C ILE A 116 4.27 -9.34 -19.33
N ASP A 117 4.56 -8.75 -20.49
CA ASP A 117 4.71 -7.30 -20.69
C ASP A 117 3.78 -6.87 -21.83
N TRP A 118 2.48 -6.85 -21.52
CA TRP A 118 1.45 -6.53 -22.50
C TRP A 118 1.34 -5.03 -22.71
N ARG A 119 1.16 -4.61 -23.98
CA ARG A 119 0.85 -3.22 -24.38
C ARG A 119 -0.31 -3.22 -25.35
N PHE A 120 -1.30 -2.35 -25.10
CA PHE A 120 -2.24 -1.96 -26.15
C PHE A 120 -1.51 -0.98 -27.06
N ASP A 121 -0.88 -1.44 -28.12
CA ASP A 121 -0.66 -0.57 -29.26
C ASP A 121 -1.99 -0.46 -30.01
N GLN A 122 -2.31 0.73 -30.54
CA GLN A 122 -3.57 0.98 -31.28
C GLN A 122 -3.69 0.16 -32.58
N ARG A 123 -2.77 -0.76 -32.80
CA ARG A 123 -2.76 -1.69 -33.92
C ARG A 123 -3.47 -2.97 -33.51
N ASP A 124 -4.47 -3.27 -34.32
CA ASP A 124 -5.36 -4.43 -34.26
C ASP A 124 -4.92 -5.67 -33.49
N ALA A 125 -5.79 -6.08 -32.71
CA ALA A 125 -6.03 -7.26 -31.86
C ALA A 125 -5.43 -8.63 -32.25
N GLU A 126 -4.47 -8.73 -33.17
CA GLU A 126 -3.91 -9.98 -33.68
C GLU A 126 -2.41 -10.17 -33.41
N GLU A 127 -1.82 -9.42 -32.45
CA GLU A 127 -0.43 -9.66 -32.11
C GLU A 127 -0.22 -11.09 -31.59
N PRO A 128 0.74 -11.83 -32.16
CA PRO A 128 1.03 -13.18 -31.71
C PRO A 128 1.53 -13.20 -30.28
N MET A 129 1.14 -14.23 -29.52
CA MET A 129 1.41 -14.37 -28.07
C MET A 129 2.89 -14.20 -27.71
N HIS A 130 3.82 -14.55 -28.59
CA HIS A 130 5.26 -14.42 -28.36
C HIS A 130 5.77 -12.96 -28.29
N GLU A 131 4.96 -11.98 -28.68
CA GLU A 131 5.33 -10.55 -28.60
C GLU A 131 5.10 -9.93 -27.21
N TRP A 132 4.28 -10.56 -26.38
CA TRP A 132 3.93 -10.06 -25.06
C TRP A 132 4.14 -11.06 -23.91
N LEU A 133 4.37 -12.33 -24.22
CA LEU A 133 4.64 -13.40 -23.26
C LEU A 133 6.04 -13.94 -23.51
N TYR A 134 6.92 -13.78 -22.54
CA TYR A 134 8.33 -14.18 -22.66
C TYR A 134 8.67 -15.25 -21.62
N PRO A 135 9.44 -16.29 -21.97
CA PRO A 135 10.06 -17.15 -20.99
C PRO A 135 10.92 -16.29 -20.01
N THR A 136 10.99 -16.70 -18.76
CA THR A 136 11.88 -16.04 -17.79
C THR A 136 13.33 -16.20 -18.22
N SER A 137 14.17 -15.17 -17.97
CA SER A 137 15.61 -15.18 -18.25
C SER A 137 16.40 -16.15 -17.36
N VAL A 138 15.78 -16.61 -16.27
CA VAL A 138 16.31 -17.58 -15.33
C VAL A 138 15.45 -18.81 -15.34
N GLU A 139 16.06 -19.99 -15.23
CA GLU A 139 15.32 -21.24 -15.15
C GLU A 139 14.47 -21.28 -13.86
N PRO A 140 13.14 -21.47 -13.97
CA PRO A 140 12.29 -21.51 -12.80
C PRO A 140 12.60 -22.75 -11.95
N ARG A 141 12.71 -22.55 -10.63
CA ARG A 141 12.86 -23.66 -9.71
C ARG A 141 11.58 -24.51 -9.66
N SER A 142 11.71 -25.74 -9.22
CA SER A 142 10.53 -26.56 -8.94
C SER A 142 9.86 -26.15 -7.62
N LEU A 143 8.54 -26.12 -7.61
CA LEU A 143 7.75 -25.97 -6.38
C LEU A 143 7.62 -27.33 -5.69
N ASP A 144 7.80 -27.36 -4.39
CA ASP A 144 7.53 -28.53 -3.58
C ASP A 144 6.02 -28.73 -3.31
N ALA A 145 5.65 -29.75 -2.57
CA ALA A 145 4.26 -30.09 -2.29
C ALA A 145 3.58 -29.03 -1.39
N SER A 146 4.30 -28.47 -0.41
CA SER A 146 3.77 -27.46 0.51
C SER A 146 3.52 -26.14 -0.21
N GLU A 147 4.41 -25.74 -1.10
CA GLU A 147 4.27 -24.55 -1.94
C GLU A 147 3.11 -24.67 -2.94
N LYS A 148 2.93 -25.85 -3.55
CA LYS A 148 1.77 -26.11 -4.42
C LYS A 148 0.45 -26.02 -3.66
N ALA A 149 0.39 -26.58 -2.45
CA ALA A 149 -0.77 -26.45 -1.58
C ALA A 149 -1.03 -25.00 -1.17
N LEU A 150 0.03 -24.22 -0.91
CA LEU A 150 -0.08 -22.79 -0.59
C LEU A 150 -0.68 -21.98 -1.74
N LEU A 151 -0.41 -22.39 -2.98
CA LEU A 151 -0.92 -21.73 -4.19
C LEU A 151 -2.32 -22.18 -4.60
N GLU A 152 -2.91 -23.15 -3.89
CA GLU A 152 -4.28 -23.57 -4.19
C GLU A 152 -5.25 -22.40 -4.00
N ASP A 153 -6.03 -22.10 -5.03
CA ASP A 153 -6.95 -20.95 -5.10
C ASP A 153 -6.30 -19.56 -4.90
N ALA A 154 -4.98 -19.45 -5.12
CA ALA A 154 -4.29 -18.17 -5.06
C ALA A 154 -4.67 -17.27 -6.24
N ALA A 155 -5.00 -16.02 -5.95
CA ALA A 155 -5.23 -14.97 -6.94
C ALA A 155 -3.94 -14.19 -7.24
N LEU A 156 -3.21 -13.83 -6.19
CA LEU A 156 -2.10 -12.90 -6.25
C LEU A 156 -0.92 -13.40 -5.41
N ILE A 157 0.28 -13.13 -5.89
CA ILE A 157 1.48 -13.10 -5.06
C ILE A 157 2.00 -11.66 -5.08
N VAL A 158 1.85 -10.95 -3.97
CA VAL A 158 2.31 -9.57 -3.84
C VAL A 158 3.69 -9.55 -3.18
N MET A 159 4.64 -8.92 -3.87
CA MET A 159 6.02 -8.84 -3.37
C MET A 159 6.15 -7.70 -2.36
N THR A 160 6.69 -8.00 -1.18
CA THR A 160 6.98 -6.99 -0.14
C THR A 160 8.48 -6.92 0.12
N SER A 161 8.96 -5.77 0.58
CA SER A 161 10.37 -5.59 0.96
C SER A 161 10.66 -6.38 2.25
N GLY A 162 11.52 -7.39 2.15
CA GLY A 162 12.01 -8.12 3.32
C GLY A 162 13.08 -7.36 4.08
N SER A 163 13.12 -7.49 5.41
CA SER A 163 14.20 -6.95 6.24
C SER A 163 15.59 -7.52 5.89
N THR A 164 15.64 -8.64 5.21
CA THR A 164 16.86 -9.33 4.72
C THR A 164 17.31 -8.84 3.33
N GLY A 165 16.59 -7.88 2.73
CA GLY A 165 16.89 -7.35 1.38
C GLY A 165 16.32 -8.18 0.22
N LEU A 166 15.89 -9.41 0.44
CA LEU A 166 15.19 -10.22 -0.57
C LEU A 166 13.67 -10.01 -0.47
N PRO A 167 12.98 -9.86 -1.61
CA PRO A 167 11.52 -9.72 -1.61
C PRO A 167 10.83 -10.96 -1.05
N LYS A 168 9.75 -10.76 -0.26
CA LYS A 168 8.87 -11.83 0.22
C LYS A 168 7.64 -11.90 -0.67
N GLY A 169 7.24 -13.10 -1.08
CA GLY A 169 6.02 -13.32 -1.87
C GLY A 169 4.83 -13.65 -0.99
N VAL A 170 3.97 -12.69 -0.72
CA VAL A 170 2.74 -12.86 0.06
C VAL A 170 1.66 -13.47 -0.82
N VAL A 171 1.17 -14.66 -0.46
CA VAL A 171 0.15 -15.39 -1.24
C VAL A 171 -1.25 -15.03 -0.76
N LEU A 172 -2.06 -14.44 -1.65
CA LEU A 172 -3.42 -14.01 -1.37
C LEU A 172 -4.42 -14.83 -2.21
N ARG A 173 -5.40 -15.45 -1.54
CA ARG A 173 -6.45 -16.23 -2.20
C ARG A 173 -7.54 -15.34 -2.81
N HIS A 174 -8.22 -15.86 -3.82
CA HIS A 174 -9.36 -15.18 -4.44
C HIS A 174 -10.44 -14.78 -3.44
N GLU A 175 -10.83 -15.69 -2.56
CA GLU A 175 -11.88 -15.46 -1.55
C GLU A 175 -11.46 -14.41 -0.53
N ALA A 176 -10.20 -14.48 -0.03
CA ALA A 176 -9.66 -13.53 0.93
C ALA A 176 -9.64 -12.10 0.37
N PHE A 177 -9.14 -11.94 -0.86
CA PHE A 177 -9.06 -10.62 -1.49
C PHE A 177 -10.45 -10.07 -1.83
N ALA A 178 -11.36 -10.90 -2.36
CA ALA A 178 -12.74 -10.50 -2.66
C ALA A 178 -13.52 -10.12 -1.40
N GLY A 179 -13.38 -10.89 -0.32
CA GLY A 179 -13.99 -10.60 0.98
C GLY A 179 -13.48 -9.28 1.57
N LYS A 180 -12.16 -9.03 1.47
CA LYS A 180 -11.59 -7.74 1.91
C LYS A 180 -12.11 -6.57 1.07
N LEU A 181 -12.26 -6.71 -0.25
CA LEU A 181 -12.87 -5.65 -1.08
C LEU A 181 -14.30 -5.34 -0.63
N ALA A 182 -15.10 -6.35 -0.29
CA ALA A 182 -16.45 -6.14 0.24
C ALA A 182 -16.45 -5.43 1.60
N ALA A 183 -15.51 -5.78 2.50
CA ALA A 183 -15.34 -5.10 3.79
C ALA A 183 -14.96 -3.63 3.61
N ILE A 184 -14.02 -3.33 2.71
CA ILE A 184 -13.59 -1.96 2.38
C ILE A 184 -14.77 -1.19 1.76
N GLN A 185 -15.52 -1.79 0.81
CA GLN A 185 -16.69 -1.18 0.19
C GLN A 185 -17.76 -0.77 1.21
N SER A 186 -17.95 -1.56 2.25
CA SER A 186 -18.92 -1.24 3.31
C SER A 186 -18.57 0.05 4.07
N LYS A 187 -17.29 0.42 4.12
CA LYS A 187 -16.77 1.64 4.77
C LYS A 187 -16.70 2.82 3.81
N LEU A 188 -16.09 2.63 2.62
CA LEU A 188 -15.89 3.72 1.66
C LEU A 188 -17.15 4.05 0.87
N ARG A 189 -18.03 3.07 0.63
CA ARG A 189 -19.31 3.23 -0.08
C ARG A 189 -19.13 3.89 -1.46
N VAL A 190 -18.13 3.39 -2.21
CA VAL A 190 -17.90 3.84 -3.58
C VAL A 190 -19.18 3.66 -4.40
N ALA A 191 -19.66 4.71 -5.03
CA ALA A 191 -20.92 4.76 -5.74
C ALA A 191 -20.72 4.74 -7.26
N SER A 192 -21.77 4.41 -8.01
CA SER A 192 -21.73 4.30 -9.47
C SER A 192 -21.50 5.64 -10.19
N GLU A 193 -21.65 6.75 -9.52
CA GLU A 193 -21.35 8.11 -10.00
C GLU A 193 -19.92 8.56 -9.70
N ASP A 194 -19.22 7.84 -8.81
CA ASP A 194 -17.86 8.22 -8.41
C ASP A 194 -16.86 8.09 -9.56
N ARG A 195 -15.90 9.00 -9.58
CA ARG A 195 -14.71 8.97 -10.42
C ARG A 195 -13.48 8.84 -9.54
N VAL A 196 -12.75 7.75 -9.73
CA VAL A 196 -11.58 7.41 -8.92
C VAL A 196 -10.31 7.87 -9.63
N LEU A 197 -9.45 8.65 -8.93
CA LEU A 197 -8.09 8.91 -9.39
C LEU A 197 -7.14 7.91 -8.72
N LEU A 198 -6.47 7.07 -9.51
CA LEU A 198 -5.46 6.14 -9.05
C LEU A 198 -4.06 6.66 -9.36
N VAL A 199 -3.34 7.07 -8.33
CA VAL A 199 -1.92 7.46 -8.39
C VAL A 199 -1.02 6.42 -7.72
N LEU A 200 -1.62 5.44 -7.03
CA LEU A 200 -0.92 4.34 -6.36
C LEU A 200 -0.52 3.27 -7.36
N ASN A 201 0.62 2.63 -7.11
CA ASN A 201 1.16 1.60 -8.00
C ASN A 201 0.45 0.25 -7.80
N ASN A 202 -0.02 -0.35 -8.90
CA ASN A 202 -0.69 -1.65 -8.95
C ASN A 202 0.23 -2.86 -8.68
N SER A 203 1.52 -2.67 -8.43
CA SER A 203 2.37 -3.73 -7.91
C SER A 203 2.26 -3.93 -6.40
N PHE A 204 1.53 -3.06 -5.70
CA PHE A 204 1.32 -3.12 -4.26
C PHE A 204 -0.16 -3.30 -3.90
N SER A 205 -0.39 -3.92 -2.76
CA SER A 205 -1.74 -4.25 -2.29
C SER A 205 -2.68 -3.05 -2.24
N PHE A 206 -2.21 -1.86 -1.81
CA PHE A 206 -3.04 -0.66 -1.73
C PHE A 206 -3.52 -0.18 -3.11
N GLY A 207 -2.63 -0.11 -4.09
CA GLY A 207 -3.00 0.23 -5.48
C GLY A 207 -3.98 -0.81 -6.08
N LEU A 208 -3.71 -2.09 -5.85
CA LEU A 208 -4.54 -3.18 -6.35
C LEU A 208 -5.98 -3.09 -5.84
N TRP A 209 -6.19 -3.05 -4.50
CA TRP A 209 -7.55 -3.05 -3.99
C TRP A 209 -8.32 -1.78 -4.36
N MET A 210 -7.66 -0.63 -4.40
CA MET A 210 -8.31 0.62 -4.80
C MET A 210 -8.75 0.59 -6.26
N SER A 211 -7.91 0.01 -7.13
CA SER A 211 -8.23 -0.18 -8.55
C SER A 211 -9.42 -1.09 -8.75
N PHE A 212 -9.41 -2.27 -8.11
CA PHE A 212 -10.51 -3.23 -8.25
C PHE A 212 -11.81 -2.71 -7.64
N LEU A 213 -11.73 -2.00 -6.51
CA LEU A 213 -12.89 -1.36 -5.91
C LEU A 213 -13.51 -0.33 -6.88
N GLY A 214 -12.67 0.51 -7.49
CA GLY A 214 -13.10 1.46 -8.51
C GLY A 214 -13.72 0.78 -9.72
N LEU A 215 -13.08 -0.26 -10.28
CA LEU A 215 -13.61 -1.03 -11.40
C LEU A 215 -14.95 -1.71 -11.11
N MET A 216 -15.17 -2.15 -9.88
CA MET A 216 -16.39 -2.86 -9.50
C MET A 216 -17.56 -1.93 -9.18
N HIS A 217 -17.30 -0.71 -8.69
CA HIS A 217 -18.34 0.11 -8.10
C HIS A 217 -18.43 1.53 -8.68
N ALA A 218 -17.32 2.14 -9.09
CA ALA A 218 -17.29 3.49 -9.60
C ALA A 218 -17.78 3.60 -11.05
N ARG A 219 -18.01 4.83 -11.51
CA ARG A 219 -18.27 5.16 -12.90
C ARG A 219 -17.08 4.85 -13.80
N ASP A 220 -15.91 5.38 -13.40
CA ASP A 220 -14.63 5.17 -14.07
C ASP A 220 -13.44 5.33 -13.12
N VAL A 221 -12.30 4.77 -13.52
CA VAL A 221 -11.01 4.92 -12.84
C VAL A 221 -10.03 5.63 -13.75
N VAL A 222 -9.56 6.77 -13.31
CA VAL A 222 -8.52 7.55 -13.98
C VAL A 222 -7.16 7.08 -13.48
N LEU A 223 -6.38 6.45 -14.33
CA LEU A 223 -5.10 5.87 -13.99
C LEU A 223 -3.98 6.89 -14.28
N CYS A 224 -3.09 7.09 -13.31
CA CYS A 224 -1.85 7.84 -13.48
C CYS A 224 -0.67 6.87 -13.36
N GLU A 225 0.21 6.85 -14.36
CA GLU A 225 1.41 5.99 -14.34
C GLU A 225 2.38 6.38 -13.22
N ARG A 226 2.37 7.66 -12.82
CA ARG A 226 3.21 8.22 -11.75
C ARG A 226 2.50 9.37 -11.05
N PHE A 227 2.67 9.45 -9.73
CA PHE A 227 2.29 10.64 -8.97
C PHE A 227 3.18 11.82 -9.36
N ASP A 228 2.56 12.97 -9.61
CA ASP A 228 3.24 14.24 -9.87
C ASP A 228 2.63 15.33 -8.99
N PRO A 229 3.41 15.89 -8.03
CA PRO A 229 2.91 16.94 -7.14
C PRO A 229 2.37 18.16 -7.89
N ALA A 230 3.03 18.56 -9.00
CA ALA A 230 2.66 19.76 -9.74
C ALA A 230 1.26 19.67 -10.35
N SER A 231 0.84 18.47 -10.79
CA SER A 231 -0.42 18.27 -11.51
C SER A 231 -1.50 17.58 -10.66
N PHE A 232 -1.24 17.27 -9.39
CA PHE A 232 -2.20 16.51 -8.56
C PHE A 232 -3.52 17.26 -8.38
N PHE A 233 -3.50 18.51 -7.92
CA PHE A 233 -4.73 19.31 -7.73
C PHE A 233 -5.47 19.55 -9.05
N SER A 234 -4.77 19.92 -10.12
CA SER A 234 -5.38 20.10 -11.43
C SER A 234 -6.03 18.81 -11.93
N SER A 235 -5.41 17.65 -11.70
CA SER A 235 -6.01 16.35 -12.04
C SER A 235 -7.31 16.10 -11.28
N LEU A 236 -7.38 16.44 -10.00
CA LEU A 236 -8.62 16.32 -9.20
C LEU A 236 -9.73 17.23 -9.75
N ILE A 237 -9.38 18.47 -10.13
CA ILE A 237 -10.32 19.48 -10.61
C ILE A 237 -10.77 19.16 -12.05
N ASP A 238 -9.83 19.06 -12.98
CA ASP A 238 -10.11 18.97 -14.42
C ASP A 238 -10.84 17.68 -14.78
N LYS A 239 -10.50 16.60 -14.10
CA LYS A 239 -11.12 15.28 -14.29
C LYS A 239 -12.35 15.07 -13.41
N GLN A 240 -12.73 16.06 -12.60
CA GLN A 240 -13.90 15.99 -11.70
C GLN A 240 -13.89 14.74 -10.80
N ILE A 241 -12.74 14.48 -10.17
CA ILE A 241 -12.51 13.32 -9.33
C ILE A 241 -13.30 13.44 -8.02
N THR A 242 -13.95 12.37 -7.60
CA THR A 242 -14.71 12.30 -6.33
C THR A 242 -13.97 11.51 -5.26
N LEU A 243 -13.11 10.57 -5.67
CA LEU A 243 -12.37 9.68 -4.75
C LEU A 243 -10.94 9.50 -5.24
N SER A 244 -9.99 9.63 -4.33
CA SER A 244 -8.60 9.28 -4.60
C SER A 244 -7.96 8.59 -3.39
N ALA A 245 -6.84 7.91 -3.62
CA ALA A 245 -6.05 7.29 -2.57
C ALA A 245 -4.57 7.63 -2.75
N VAL A 246 -3.90 7.95 -1.63
CA VAL A 246 -2.51 8.43 -1.60
C VAL A 246 -1.74 7.82 -0.43
N VAL A 247 -0.42 7.94 -0.46
CA VAL A 247 0.44 7.65 0.71
C VAL A 247 0.99 8.95 1.31
N PRO A 248 1.31 9.00 2.60
CA PRO A 248 1.85 10.18 3.27
C PRO A 248 3.05 10.81 2.58
N THR A 249 3.97 9.99 2.02
CA THR A 249 5.12 10.49 1.25
C THR A 249 4.71 11.33 0.04
N MET A 250 3.63 10.97 -0.67
CA MET A 250 3.11 11.78 -1.79
C MET A 250 2.65 13.15 -1.30
N MET A 251 1.98 13.20 -0.15
CA MET A 251 1.48 14.46 0.42
C MET A 251 2.61 15.33 0.98
N ARG A 252 3.66 14.72 1.57
CA ARG A 252 4.88 15.46 1.95
C ARG A 252 5.58 16.04 0.72
N SER A 253 5.66 15.29 -0.39
CA SER A 253 6.21 15.79 -1.65
C SER A 253 5.39 16.95 -2.22
N LEU A 254 4.07 16.89 -2.10
CA LEU A 254 3.17 17.97 -2.48
C LEU A 254 3.39 19.23 -1.61
N ALA A 255 3.51 19.07 -0.29
CA ALA A 255 3.81 20.16 0.64
C ALA A 255 5.18 20.79 0.38
N ALA A 256 6.16 20.00 -0.06
CA ALA A 256 7.49 20.51 -0.42
C ALA A 256 7.52 21.22 -1.79
N HIS A 257 6.59 20.87 -2.69
CA HIS A 257 6.52 21.43 -4.04
C HIS A 257 5.90 22.83 -4.09
N PHE A 258 4.89 23.10 -3.25
CA PHE A 258 4.15 24.35 -3.23
C PHE A 258 4.53 25.21 -2.01
N SER A 259 4.57 26.53 -2.16
CA SER A 259 4.59 27.42 -1.00
C SER A 259 3.26 27.34 -0.24
N PRO A 260 3.20 27.78 1.04
CA PRO A 260 1.95 27.84 1.81
C PRO A 260 0.83 28.60 1.09
N GLU A 261 1.16 29.74 0.43
CA GLU A 261 0.21 30.55 -0.31
C GLU A 261 -0.30 29.81 -1.55
N GLN A 262 0.59 29.11 -2.26
CA GLN A 262 0.21 28.28 -3.41
C GLN A 262 -0.68 27.12 -2.99
N LEU A 263 -0.37 26.42 -1.88
CA LEU A 263 -1.23 25.37 -1.33
C LEU A 263 -2.61 25.88 -0.97
N GLN A 264 -2.69 27.06 -0.36
CA GLN A 264 -3.97 27.69 -0.03
C GLN A 264 -4.78 28.02 -1.30
N GLU A 265 -4.14 28.53 -2.35
CA GLU A 265 -4.80 28.80 -3.64
C GLU A 265 -5.27 27.49 -4.31
N GLN A 266 -4.43 26.44 -4.35
CA GLN A 266 -4.82 25.13 -4.89
C GLN A 266 -6.02 24.52 -4.12
N SER A 267 -5.99 24.59 -2.79
CA SER A 267 -7.08 24.17 -1.92
C SER A 267 -8.36 24.96 -2.22
N HIS A 268 -8.26 26.28 -2.36
CA HIS A 268 -9.41 27.14 -2.71
C HIS A 268 -9.99 26.77 -4.08
N GLN A 269 -9.15 26.56 -5.09
CA GLN A 269 -9.60 26.13 -6.43
C GLN A 269 -10.25 24.74 -6.39
N LEU A 270 -9.68 23.80 -5.62
CA LEU A 270 -10.27 22.48 -5.42
C LEU A 270 -11.67 22.58 -4.80
N ASN A 271 -11.84 23.42 -3.77
CA ASN A 271 -13.14 23.64 -3.13
C ASN A 271 -14.16 24.27 -4.07
N LEU A 272 -13.75 25.25 -4.87
CA LEU A 272 -14.66 25.96 -5.78
C LEU A 272 -15.07 25.16 -7.02
N LYS A 273 -14.15 24.38 -7.60
CA LYS A 273 -14.31 23.77 -8.92
C LYS A 273 -14.23 22.24 -8.90
N GLY A 274 -13.61 21.66 -7.89
CA GLY A 274 -13.45 20.21 -7.76
C GLY A 274 -14.72 19.53 -7.23
N LYS A 275 -14.70 18.20 -7.27
CA LYS A 275 -15.76 17.33 -6.75
C LYS A 275 -15.25 16.31 -5.76
N LEU A 276 -14.02 16.47 -5.25
CA LEU A 276 -13.45 15.53 -4.30
C LEU A 276 -14.37 15.38 -3.09
N ALA A 277 -14.85 14.17 -2.87
CA ALA A 277 -15.68 13.81 -1.72
C ALA A 277 -14.88 13.05 -0.66
N GLN A 278 -13.93 12.21 -1.09
CA GLN A 278 -13.12 11.40 -0.20
C GLN A 278 -11.66 11.32 -0.68
N LEU A 279 -10.73 11.43 0.26
CA LEU A 279 -9.32 11.10 0.09
C LEU A 279 -8.96 10.01 1.10
N VAL A 280 -8.49 8.87 0.60
CA VAL A 280 -8.01 7.75 1.43
C VAL A 280 -6.50 7.85 1.55
N ILE A 281 -5.96 7.76 2.76
CA ILE A 281 -4.52 7.82 3.00
C ILE A 281 -4.07 6.66 3.88
N GLY A 282 -2.88 6.11 3.63
CA GLY A 282 -2.35 5.02 4.45
C GLY A 282 -1.05 4.45 3.91
N GLY A 283 -0.61 3.35 4.51
CA GLY A 283 0.61 2.63 4.14
C GLY A 283 1.90 3.13 4.80
N GLU A 284 1.84 4.27 5.48
CA GLU A 284 2.90 4.85 6.32
C GLU A 284 2.25 5.62 7.47
N SER A 285 3.04 5.98 8.50
CA SER A 285 2.57 6.90 9.54
C SER A 285 2.29 8.28 8.95
N LEU A 286 1.07 8.77 9.14
CA LEU A 286 0.65 10.10 8.66
C LEU A 286 1.19 11.22 9.59
N GLY A 287 1.09 11.00 10.88
CA GLY A 287 1.40 12.02 11.89
C GLY A 287 0.30 13.08 12.02
N THR A 288 0.16 13.64 13.21
CA THR A 288 -0.93 14.59 13.54
C THR A 288 -0.88 15.88 12.73
N GLN A 289 0.32 16.44 12.52
CA GLN A 289 0.43 17.71 11.80
C GLN A 289 0.00 17.57 10.34
N LEU A 290 0.57 16.59 9.60
CA LEU A 290 0.19 16.38 8.20
C LEU A 290 -1.28 15.97 8.07
N SER A 291 -1.82 15.22 9.04
CA SER A 291 -3.25 14.88 9.07
C SER A 291 -4.14 16.13 9.19
N ALA A 292 -3.77 17.06 10.06
CA ALA A 292 -4.49 18.33 10.23
C ALA A 292 -4.40 19.21 8.98
N ASP A 293 -3.20 19.34 8.41
CA ASP A 293 -2.94 20.14 7.21
C ASP A 293 -3.73 19.59 6.02
N LEU A 294 -3.71 18.26 5.80
CA LEU A 294 -4.46 17.61 4.71
C LEU A 294 -5.97 17.85 4.83
N ARG A 295 -6.53 17.72 6.04
CA ARG A 295 -7.96 18.00 6.27
C ARG A 295 -8.33 19.43 5.89
N GLN A 296 -7.43 20.37 6.12
CA GLN A 296 -7.62 21.75 5.70
C GLN A 296 -7.49 21.90 4.17
N TRP A 297 -6.49 21.26 3.54
CA TRP A 297 -6.25 21.42 2.10
C TRP A 297 -7.35 20.83 1.22
N ILE A 298 -7.97 19.74 1.66
CA ILE A 298 -9.02 19.07 0.89
C ILE A 298 -10.43 19.40 1.31
N ALA A 299 -10.62 20.24 2.34
CA ALA A 299 -11.96 20.59 2.80
C ALA A 299 -12.85 21.10 1.64
N PRO A 300 -14.13 20.69 1.56
CA PRO A 300 -14.89 19.89 2.52
C PRO A 300 -14.80 18.36 2.35
N ALA A 301 -13.88 17.86 1.52
CA ALA A 301 -13.73 16.42 1.31
C ALA A 301 -13.32 15.68 2.61
N ARG A 302 -13.71 14.42 2.71
CA ARG A 302 -13.44 13.55 3.85
C ARG A 302 -12.06 12.92 3.73
N LEU A 303 -11.19 13.09 4.73
CA LEU A 303 -9.93 12.34 4.85
C LEU A 303 -10.18 11.08 5.67
N ILE A 304 -9.93 9.92 5.08
CA ILE A 304 -10.03 8.61 5.73
C ILE A 304 -8.62 8.04 5.85
N ASP A 305 -8.12 7.87 7.07
CA ASP A 305 -6.83 7.23 7.31
C ASP A 305 -7.03 5.73 7.49
N ILE A 306 -6.15 4.94 6.86
CA ILE A 306 -6.23 3.48 6.89
C ILE A 306 -4.90 2.86 7.31
N TYR A 307 -5.00 1.81 8.08
CA TYR A 307 -3.87 0.94 8.40
C TYR A 307 -4.13 -0.48 7.91
N GLY A 308 -3.09 -1.15 7.45
CA GLY A 308 -3.13 -2.55 7.08
C GLY A 308 -1.83 -3.04 6.47
N LEU A 309 -1.72 -4.35 6.36
CA LEU A 309 -0.56 -5.07 5.85
C LEU A 309 -0.93 -5.82 4.57
N THR A 310 0.05 -6.07 3.71
CA THR A 310 -0.16 -6.95 2.55
C THR A 310 -0.60 -8.34 2.99
N GLU A 311 -0.06 -8.83 4.12
CA GLU A 311 -0.33 -10.11 4.74
C GLU A 311 -1.79 -10.28 5.22
N SER A 312 -2.53 -9.18 5.37
CA SER A 312 -3.96 -9.16 5.74
C SER A 312 -4.87 -8.65 4.62
N CYS A 313 -4.40 -8.68 3.37
CA CYS A 313 -5.07 -8.04 2.23
C CYS A 313 -5.29 -6.54 2.42
N THR A 314 -4.50 -5.88 3.26
CA THR A 314 -4.53 -4.44 3.58
C THR A 314 -5.83 -3.93 4.22
N CYS A 315 -5.91 -2.66 4.64
CA CYS A 315 -7.14 -2.02 5.17
C CYS A 315 -7.78 -2.76 6.36
N ASP A 316 -7.03 -2.94 7.44
CA ASP A 316 -7.51 -3.61 8.64
C ASP A 316 -8.19 -2.66 9.63
N PHE A 317 -7.78 -1.40 9.62
CA PHE A 317 -8.32 -0.34 10.47
C PHE A 317 -8.64 0.91 9.65
N PHE A 318 -9.65 1.64 10.11
CA PHE A 318 -10.10 2.90 9.53
C PHE A 318 -10.27 3.96 10.60
N LEU A 319 -9.58 5.08 10.48
CA LEU A 319 -9.92 6.30 11.21
C LEU A 319 -10.84 7.14 10.34
N MET A 320 -12.11 7.09 10.65
CA MET A 320 -13.13 7.84 9.91
C MET A 320 -13.08 9.33 10.28
N PRO A 321 -13.52 10.23 9.39
CA PRO A 321 -13.48 11.68 9.65
C PRO A 321 -14.22 12.12 10.91
N GLU A 322 -15.32 11.45 11.25
CA GLU A 322 -16.12 11.68 12.44
C GLU A 322 -15.42 11.33 13.75
N ASP A 323 -14.49 10.36 13.71
CA ASP A 323 -13.75 9.88 14.87
C ASP A 323 -12.49 10.69 15.14
N TYR A 324 -11.96 11.34 14.09
CA TYR A 324 -10.69 12.07 14.15
C TYR A 324 -10.61 13.10 15.28
N PRO A 325 -11.62 13.95 15.55
CA PRO A 325 -11.53 14.97 16.59
C PRO A 325 -11.26 14.42 18.00
N ALA A 326 -11.77 13.22 18.29
CA ALA A 326 -11.57 12.55 19.59
C ALA A 326 -10.30 11.67 19.60
N HIS A 327 -9.89 11.13 18.44
CA HIS A 327 -8.82 10.13 18.31
C HIS A 327 -7.78 10.49 17.21
N PRO A 328 -7.18 11.69 17.21
CA PRO A 328 -6.36 12.20 16.09
C PRO A 328 -5.09 11.40 15.83
N ASP A 329 -4.57 10.67 16.83
CA ASP A 329 -3.34 9.86 16.74
C ASP A 329 -3.62 8.36 16.54
N SER A 330 -4.91 7.98 16.41
CA SER A 330 -5.31 6.59 16.20
C SER A 330 -5.21 6.18 14.73
N ILE A 331 -5.02 4.89 14.50
CA ILE A 331 -5.28 4.26 13.19
C ILE A 331 -6.75 3.89 13.01
N GLY A 332 -7.61 4.26 13.96
CA GLY A 332 -9.04 4.01 13.96
C GLY A 332 -9.44 2.66 14.57
N GLN A 333 -10.61 2.20 14.18
CA GLN A 333 -11.23 0.95 14.62
C GLN A 333 -11.10 -0.13 13.54
N ALA A 334 -11.20 -1.40 13.97
CA ALA A 334 -11.09 -2.55 13.07
C ALA A 334 -12.18 -2.55 11.97
N ALA A 335 -11.77 -2.95 10.77
CA ALA A 335 -12.66 -3.16 9.64
C ALA A 335 -13.66 -4.32 9.91
N PRO A 336 -14.81 -4.35 9.22
CA PRO A 336 -15.70 -5.50 9.29
C PRO A 336 -14.99 -6.81 8.94
N GLY A 337 -15.16 -7.84 9.77
CA GLY A 337 -14.52 -9.14 9.60
C GLY A 337 -13.07 -9.21 10.08
N VAL A 338 -12.55 -8.15 10.70
CA VAL A 338 -11.23 -8.09 11.33
C VAL A 338 -11.39 -8.08 12.85
N CYS A 339 -10.75 -9.05 13.51
CA CYS A 339 -10.55 -9.06 14.96
C CYS A 339 -9.10 -8.71 15.27
N PHE A 340 -8.85 -8.01 16.37
CA PHE A 340 -7.50 -7.70 16.81
C PHE A 340 -7.29 -7.97 18.30
N ARG A 341 -6.04 -8.09 18.70
CA ARG A 341 -5.58 -8.12 20.09
C ARG A 341 -4.28 -7.36 20.20
N ILE A 342 -4.07 -6.71 21.33
CA ILE A 342 -2.77 -6.24 21.76
C ILE A 342 -2.26 -7.28 22.77
N VAL A 343 -1.09 -7.87 22.53
CA VAL A 343 -0.55 -8.93 23.38
C VAL A 343 0.84 -8.55 23.91
N ASP A 344 1.14 -9.00 25.13
CA ASP A 344 2.45 -8.84 25.75
C ASP A 344 3.50 -9.82 25.17
N GLU A 345 4.72 -9.81 25.73
CA GLU A 345 5.82 -10.71 25.33
C GLU A 345 5.50 -12.20 25.59
N GLN A 346 4.56 -12.51 26.50
CA GLN A 346 4.07 -13.84 26.80
C GLN A 346 2.87 -14.28 25.92
N GLY A 347 2.38 -13.39 25.07
CA GLY A 347 1.21 -13.63 24.22
C GLY A 347 -0.13 -13.43 24.93
N LEU A 348 -0.15 -12.87 26.14
CA LEU A 348 -1.36 -12.60 26.90
C LEU A 348 -1.97 -11.24 26.48
N PRO A 349 -3.30 -11.11 26.47
CA PRO A 349 -3.94 -9.83 26.16
C PRO A 349 -3.55 -8.73 27.13
N CYS A 350 -3.15 -7.57 26.61
CA CYS A 350 -2.86 -6.36 27.36
C CYS A 350 -4.14 -5.69 27.87
N ALA A 351 -4.03 -4.98 29.00
CA ALA A 351 -5.07 -4.07 29.48
C ALA A 351 -5.22 -2.85 28.52
N PRO A 352 -6.37 -2.14 28.54
CA PRO A 352 -6.52 -0.90 27.80
C PRO A 352 -5.37 0.07 28.04
N MET A 353 -4.90 0.71 26.95
CA MET A 353 -3.74 1.64 26.94
C MET A 353 -2.40 1.01 27.34
N GLN A 354 -2.31 -0.28 27.57
CA GLN A 354 -1.03 -0.99 27.71
C GLN A 354 -0.44 -1.31 26.33
N VAL A 355 0.86 -1.04 26.16
CA VAL A 355 1.58 -1.31 24.92
C VAL A 355 1.92 -2.79 24.81
N GLY A 356 1.65 -3.37 23.63
CA GLY A 356 2.00 -4.74 23.27
C GLY A 356 2.07 -4.89 21.76
N GLU A 357 2.25 -6.12 21.27
CA GLU A 357 2.23 -6.40 19.83
C GLU A 357 0.78 -6.47 19.32
N LEU A 358 0.49 -5.74 18.24
CA LEU A 358 -0.77 -5.84 17.52
C LEU A 358 -0.83 -7.18 16.78
N THR A 359 -1.86 -7.98 17.04
CA THR A 359 -2.15 -9.21 16.31
C THR A 359 -3.53 -9.13 15.67
N ILE A 360 -3.68 -9.73 14.49
CA ILE A 360 -4.90 -9.66 13.67
C ILE A 360 -5.40 -11.05 13.34
N LYS A 361 -6.71 -11.25 13.39
CA LYS A 361 -7.38 -12.46 12.92
C LYS A 361 -8.54 -12.09 12.01
N SER A 362 -8.57 -12.65 10.81
CA SER A 362 -9.66 -12.48 9.85
C SER A 362 -9.66 -13.61 8.81
N GLU A 363 -10.73 -13.73 8.04
CA GLU A 363 -10.80 -14.61 6.87
C GLU A 363 -9.99 -14.09 5.66
N PHE A 364 -9.44 -12.86 5.76
CA PHE A 364 -8.73 -12.18 4.67
C PHE A 364 -7.21 -12.32 4.77
N LEU A 365 -6.69 -13.09 5.73
CA LEU A 365 -5.26 -13.25 5.91
C LEU A 365 -4.63 -14.02 4.75
N MET A 366 -3.35 -13.73 4.49
CA MET A 366 -2.53 -14.48 3.53
C MET A 366 -2.53 -15.97 3.84
N SER A 367 -2.32 -16.80 2.82
CA SER A 367 -2.03 -18.22 3.02
C SER A 367 -0.64 -18.45 3.63
N GLY A 368 0.33 -17.58 3.30
CA GLY A 368 1.71 -17.62 3.78
C GLY A 368 2.66 -16.90 2.83
N TYR A 369 3.96 -17.06 3.10
CA TYR A 369 5.02 -16.56 2.22
C TYR A 369 5.53 -17.71 1.34
N LEU A 370 5.44 -17.53 0.02
CA LEU A 370 5.91 -18.55 -0.91
C LEU A 370 7.43 -18.76 -0.80
N GLY A 371 7.85 -20.00 -0.65
CA GLY A 371 9.24 -20.39 -0.47
C GLY A 371 9.87 -19.93 0.85
N ASP A 372 9.06 -19.74 1.90
CA ASP A 372 9.53 -19.43 3.26
C ASP A 372 8.54 -19.95 4.31
N GLU A 373 8.51 -21.27 4.48
CA GLU A 373 7.63 -21.96 5.42
C GLU A 373 7.92 -21.57 6.87
N ALA A 374 9.20 -21.41 7.22
CA ALA A 374 9.61 -21.02 8.57
C ALA A 374 9.08 -19.62 8.93
N LEU A 375 9.19 -18.66 8.01
CA LEU A 375 8.64 -17.31 8.21
C LEU A 375 7.11 -17.35 8.24
N SER A 376 6.48 -18.16 7.39
CA SER A 376 5.03 -18.33 7.39
C SER A 376 4.55 -18.84 8.74
N ALA A 377 5.14 -19.90 9.26
CA ALA A 377 4.82 -20.45 10.57
C ALA A 377 5.07 -19.44 11.70
N ALA A 378 6.20 -18.72 11.68
CA ALA A 378 6.53 -17.71 12.69
C ALA A 378 5.61 -16.47 12.68
N SER A 379 4.92 -16.24 11.56
CA SER A 379 4.00 -15.10 11.43
C SER A 379 2.62 -15.35 12.05
N PHE A 380 2.31 -16.59 12.41
CA PHE A 380 1.02 -16.94 13.00
C PHE A 380 1.19 -17.61 14.37
N VAL A 381 0.33 -17.22 15.31
CA VAL A 381 0.20 -17.89 16.62
C VAL A 381 -1.29 -18.11 16.86
N ASP A 382 -1.72 -19.37 16.99
CA ASP A 382 -3.11 -19.76 17.19
C ASP A 382 -4.11 -19.15 16.19
N GLY A 383 -3.67 -19.01 14.93
CA GLY A 383 -4.44 -18.41 13.86
C GLY A 383 -4.51 -16.87 13.89
N TRP A 384 -3.72 -16.22 14.74
CA TRP A 384 -3.52 -14.78 14.77
C TRP A 384 -2.25 -14.40 14.00
N LEU A 385 -2.37 -13.50 13.05
CA LEU A 385 -1.22 -12.90 12.36
C LEU A 385 -0.52 -11.91 13.30
N ARG A 386 0.77 -12.11 13.51
CA ARG A 386 1.66 -11.16 14.18
C ARG A 386 2.04 -10.06 13.21
N THR A 387 1.64 -8.83 13.49
CA THR A 387 1.92 -7.70 12.59
C THR A 387 3.38 -7.22 12.70
N GLY A 388 4.01 -7.46 13.86
CA GLY A 388 5.29 -6.88 14.22
C GLY A 388 5.21 -5.40 14.61
N ASP A 389 4.01 -4.83 14.62
CA ASP A 389 3.78 -3.45 15.07
C ASP A 389 3.38 -3.44 16.54
N LEU A 390 3.97 -2.51 17.30
CA LEU A 390 3.61 -2.24 18.69
C LEU A 390 2.45 -1.24 18.71
N ALA A 391 1.46 -1.52 19.53
CA ALA A 391 0.27 -0.69 19.65
C ALA A 391 -0.31 -0.74 21.07
N GLN A 392 -1.24 0.14 21.33
CA GLN A 392 -2.17 0.11 22.46
C GLN A 392 -3.57 0.36 21.95
N ALA A 393 -4.59 -0.10 22.67
CA ALA A 393 -5.98 0.16 22.33
C ALA A 393 -6.69 0.77 23.54
N ASP A 394 -7.65 1.67 23.28
CA ASP A 394 -8.54 2.17 24.34
C ASP A 394 -9.76 1.25 24.55
N GLU A 395 -10.63 1.63 25.50
CA GLU A 395 -11.84 0.86 25.83
C GLU A 395 -12.87 0.85 24.69
N ASP A 396 -12.84 1.87 23.82
CA ASP A 396 -13.73 1.99 22.65
C ASP A 396 -13.19 1.25 21.41
N GLY A 397 -12.01 0.65 21.50
CA GLY A 397 -11.37 -0.14 20.44
C GLY A 397 -10.64 0.67 19.39
N PHE A 398 -10.33 1.94 19.67
CA PHE A 398 -9.38 2.70 18.83
C PHE A 398 -7.95 2.27 19.11
N VAL A 399 -7.17 2.05 18.06
CA VAL A 399 -5.82 1.53 18.14
C VAL A 399 -4.80 2.62 17.83
N TYR A 400 -3.74 2.71 18.64
CA TYR A 400 -2.68 3.71 18.54
C TYR A 400 -1.34 3.01 18.34
N LEU A 401 -0.71 3.19 17.18
CA LEU A 401 0.61 2.62 16.90
C LEU A 401 1.70 3.28 17.75
N LYS A 402 2.66 2.47 18.19
CA LYS A 402 3.82 2.89 18.98
C LYS A 402 5.15 2.62 18.28
N GLY A 403 5.13 1.99 17.10
CA GLY A 403 6.30 1.67 16.29
C GLY A 403 6.39 0.19 15.96
N ARG A 404 7.54 -0.26 15.49
CA ARG A 404 7.78 -1.67 15.13
C ARG A 404 8.70 -2.35 16.11
N SER A 405 8.38 -3.58 16.49
CA SER A 405 9.18 -4.37 17.43
C SER A 405 10.62 -4.59 16.93
N LYS A 406 10.81 -4.74 15.62
CA LYS A 406 12.12 -4.90 14.97
C LYS A 406 12.93 -3.60 14.82
N GLU A 407 12.28 -2.46 15.00
CA GLU A 407 12.90 -1.13 14.87
C GLU A 407 13.23 -0.51 16.23
N LEU A 408 12.90 -1.20 17.33
CA LEU A 408 13.24 -0.74 18.68
C LEU A 408 14.74 -0.53 18.81
N ILE A 409 15.13 0.64 19.29
CA ILE A 409 16.51 0.99 19.59
C ILE A 409 16.83 0.52 21.01
N SER A 410 17.82 -0.37 21.14
CA SER A 410 18.24 -0.91 22.44
C SER A 410 19.37 -0.08 23.03
N ARG A 411 19.04 1.00 23.74
CA ARG A 411 19.99 1.95 24.30
C ARG A 411 20.16 1.79 25.80
N GLY A 412 21.31 1.30 26.25
CA GLY A 412 21.61 1.17 27.67
C GLY A 412 20.60 0.34 28.44
N GLY A 413 20.08 -0.73 27.83
CA GLY A 413 19.05 -1.60 28.42
C GLY A 413 17.61 -1.09 28.26
N ASN A 414 17.39 0.14 27.78
CA ASN A 414 16.07 0.67 27.48
C ASN A 414 15.69 0.40 26.00
N LYS A 415 14.45 -0.02 25.77
CA LYS A 415 13.88 -0.13 24.42
C LYS A 415 13.19 1.20 24.08
N VAL A 416 13.65 1.88 23.02
CA VAL A 416 13.12 3.17 22.58
C VAL A 416 12.55 3.02 21.17
N THR A 417 11.35 3.52 20.94
CA THR A 417 10.74 3.49 19.63
C THR A 417 11.18 4.69 18.79
N PRO A 418 11.74 4.50 17.60
CA PRO A 418 12.10 5.61 16.70
C PRO A 418 10.95 6.56 16.44
N GLN A 419 9.75 6.03 16.25
CA GLN A 419 8.56 6.82 15.94
C GLN A 419 8.20 7.84 17.02
N GLU A 420 8.38 7.50 18.31
CA GLU A 420 8.14 8.43 19.42
C GLU A 420 9.07 9.65 19.32
N ILE A 421 10.34 9.42 18.95
CA ILE A 421 11.33 10.47 18.77
C ILE A 421 11.01 11.31 17.53
N GLU A 422 10.64 10.67 16.43
CA GLU A 422 10.25 11.34 15.17
C GLU A 422 9.07 12.28 15.38
N LEU A 423 8.05 11.81 16.07
CA LEU A 423 6.87 12.62 16.40
C LEU A 423 7.24 13.84 17.28
N ALA A 424 8.13 13.65 18.26
CA ALA A 424 8.58 14.74 19.12
C ALA A 424 9.43 15.76 18.34
N LEU A 425 10.33 15.30 17.47
CA LEU A 425 11.14 16.14 16.59
C LEU A 425 10.27 16.96 15.62
N CYS A 426 9.24 16.36 15.05
CA CYS A 426 8.31 17.04 14.15
C CYS A 426 7.41 18.08 14.83
N ARG A 427 7.34 18.12 16.17
CA ARG A 427 6.70 19.21 16.93
C ARG A 427 7.57 20.45 17.02
N CYS A 428 8.87 20.32 16.80
CA CYS A 428 9.79 21.46 16.84
C CYS A 428 9.57 22.36 15.61
N GLU A 429 9.59 23.68 15.83
CA GLU A 429 9.17 24.66 14.84
C GLU A 429 9.90 24.55 13.50
N ALA A 430 11.21 24.32 13.53
CA ALA A 430 12.04 24.29 12.31
C ALA A 430 12.01 22.95 11.55
N VAL A 431 11.42 21.88 12.12
CA VAL A 431 11.49 20.52 11.56
C VAL A 431 10.27 20.23 10.68
N ALA A 432 10.49 19.93 9.39
CA ALA A 432 9.45 19.48 8.46
C ALA A 432 9.24 17.96 8.53
N ALA A 433 10.33 17.20 8.64
CA ALA A 433 10.31 15.75 8.75
C ALA A 433 11.52 15.25 9.53
N ALA A 434 11.36 14.10 10.18
CA ALA A 434 12.41 13.41 10.89
C ALA A 434 12.39 11.92 10.61
N LEU A 435 13.56 11.29 10.53
CA LEU A 435 13.70 9.84 10.48
C LEU A 435 14.79 9.43 11.49
N VAL A 436 14.46 8.48 12.37
CA VAL A 436 15.31 8.08 13.48
C VAL A 436 15.67 6.60 13.36
N THR A 437 16.90 6.23 13.68
CA THR A 437 17.37 4.84 13.67
C THR A 437 18.36 4.60 14.82
N GLY A 438 18.51 3.34 15.22
CA GLY A 438 19.63 2.90 16.04
C GLY A 438 20.88 2.69 15.20
N ILE A 439 22.03 3.09 15.70
CA ILE A 439 23.36 2.74 15.17
C ILE A 439 24.16 2.06 16.27
N ASP A 440 24.96 1.06 15.90
CA ASP A 440 25.69 0.24 16.86
C ASP A 440 26.66 1.09 17.70
N ASP A 441 26.67 0.83 19.02
CA ASP A 441 27.53 1.49 19.99
C ASP A 441 28.10 0.47 20.98
N PRO A 442 29.43 0.40 21.15
CA PRO A 442 30.06 -0.60 22.00
C PRO A 442 29.72 -0.48 23.50
N LEU A 443 29.29 0.69 23.96
CA LEU A 443 28.98 0.95 25.37
C LEU A 443 27.48 0.85 25.65
N MET A 444 26.68 1.45 24.78
CA MET A 444 25.22 1.56 24.99
C MET A 444 24.41 0.48 24.26
N GLY A 445 25.07 -0.41 23.51
CA GLY A 445 24.43 -1.31 22.55
C GLY A 445 24.06 -0.58 21.25
N GLU A 446 23.17 0.39 21.34
CA GLU A 446 22.87 1.30 20.24
C GLU A 446 22.81 2.76 20.71
N ARG A 447 23.18 3.69 19.81
CA ARG A 447 22.93 5.12 19.91
C ARG A 447 21.79 5.54 19.00
N ILE A 448 21.10 6.58 19.37
CA ILE A 448 19.99 7.14 18.59
C ILE A 448 20.57 8.13 17.56
N ALA A 449 20.30 7.89 16.28
CA ALA A 449 20.67 8.76 15.17
C ALA A 449 19.42 9.30 14.49
N ALA A 450 19.38 10.60 14.21
CA ALA A 450 18.27 11.28 13.55
C ALA A 450 18.72 12.02 12.29
N LEU A 451 17.97 11.88 11.22
CA LEU A 451 18.04 12.72 10.03
C LEU A 451 16.84 13.67 10.06
N LEU A 452 17.11 14.98 9.98
CA LEU A 452 16.10 16.02 10.04
C LEU A 452 16.03 16.77 8.72
N ILE A 453 14.83 17.06 8.27
CA ILE A 453 14.57 17.91 7.12
C ILE A 453 14.00 19.23 7.62
N PRO A 454 14.62 20.38 7.33
CA PRO A 454 14.12 21.68 7.75
C PRO A 454 12.87 22.09 6.97
N LYS A 455 12.02 22.90 7.59
CA LYS A 455 10.94 23.58 6.86
C LYS A 455 11.52 24.59 5.86
N PRO A 456 10.85 24.85 4.74
CA PRO A 456 11.30 25.82 3.74
C PRO A 456 11.61 27.18 4.37
N GLY A 457 12.82 27.69 4.11
CA GLY A 457 13.26 28.99 4.62
C GLY A 457 13.72 29.01 6.09
N LEU A 458 13.67 27.89 6.81
CA LEU A 458 14.16 27.77 8.18
C LEU A 458 15.46 26.94 8.23
N SER A 459 16.30 27.21 9.24
CA SER A 459 17.48 26.41 9.57
C SER A 459 17.29 25.75 10.92
N ILE A 460 17.80 24.54 11.05
CA ILE A 460 17.77 23.79 12.31
C ILE A 460 19.07 24.08 13.06
N ASP A 461 18.94 24.67 14.25
CA ASP A 461 20.04 24.82 15.22
C ASP A 461 19.90 23.72 16.28
N GLU A 462 20.97 22.96 16.50
CA GLU A 462 20.94 21.78 17.37
C GLU A 462 20.70 22.15 18.84
N GLN A 463 21.21 23.28 19.32
CA GLN A 463 21.06 23.65 20.75
C GLN A 463 19.62 24.03 21.12
N PRO A 464 18.94 24.94 20.37
CA PRO A 464 17.52 25.20 20.58
C PRO A 464 16.64 23.96 20.39
N LEU A 465 16.95 23.15 19.36
CA LEU A 465 16.22 21.91 19.10
C LEU A 465 16.27 20.96 20.31
N ARG A 466 17.44 20.73 20.90
CA ARG A 466 17.60 19.87 22.09
C ARG A 466 16.86 20.38 23.32
N LEU A 467 16.82 21.71 23.51
CA LEU A 467 16.06 22.32 24.59
C LEU A 467 14.55 22.15 24.38
N GLU A 468 14.07 22.33 23.15
CA GLU A 468 12.67 22.16 22.79
C GLU A 468 12.25 20.68 22.92
N LEU A 469 13.09 19.76 22.43
CA LEU A 469 12.86 18.32 22.51
C LEU A 469 12.74 17.82 23.97
N GLY A 470 13.47 18.43 24.90
CA GLY A 470 13.39 18.14 26.33
C GLY A 470 12.03 18.45 26.97
N ARG A 471 11.14 19.14 26.27
CA ARG A 471 9.75 19.37 26.72
C ARG A 471 8.84 18.17 26.38
N PHE A 472 9.25 17.31 25.47
CA PHE A 472 8.44 16.22 24.93
C PHE A 472 9.01 14.84 25.25
N LEU A 473 10.34 14.72 25.46
CA LEU A 473 11.02 13.44 25.63
C LEU A 473 11.98 13.48 26.82
N GLU A 474 12.12 12.34 27.47
CA GLU A 474 13.15 12.09 28.47
C GLU A 474 14.54 12.08 27.82
N ARG A 475 15.55 12.52 28.53
CA ARG A 475 16.91 12.71 28.03
C ARG A 475 17.53 11.47 27.39
N TYR A 476 17.20 10.28 27.87
CA TYR A 476 17.75 9.04 27.32
C TYR A 476 17.18 8.71 25.92
N LYS A 477 16.07 9.35 25.50
CA LYS A 477 15.48 9.24 24.18
C LYS A 477 15.99 10.31 23.21
N HIS A 478 16.81 11.26 23.66
CA HIS A 478 17.32 12.29 22.75
C HIS A 478 18.32 11.70 21.77
N PRO A 479 18.30 12.11 20.49
CA PRO A 479 19.28 11.68 19.51
C PRO A 479 20.70 12.02 19.92
N ASP A 480 21.61 11.05 19.82
CA ASP A 480 23.04 11.25 20.05
C ASP A 480 23.72 11.88 18.83
N VAL A 481 23.22 11.52 17.64
CA VAL A 481 23.70 11.99 16.34
C VAL A 481 22.54 12.63 15.60
N ILE A 482 22.74 13.88 15.16
CA ILE A 482 21.77 14.59 14.32
C ILE A 482 22.47 14.95 13.01
N ARG A 483 21.83 14.62 11.91
CA ARG A 483 22.20 15.11 10.56
C ARG A 483 21.03 15.90 9.99
N ILE A 484 21.35 16.95 9.25
CA ILE A 484 20.37 17.75 8.51
C ILE A 484 20.54 17.38 7.03
N GLY A 485 19.43 17.14 6.34
CA GLY A 485 19.41 16.78 4.93
C GLY A 485 18.25 17.45 4.19
N ASP A 486 18.21 17.24 2.90
CA ASP A 486 17.19 17.83 2.03
C ASP A 486 16.00 16.87 1.82
N GLU A 487 16.22 15.56 1.95
CA GLU A 487 15.21 14.52 1.76
C GLU A 487 15.43 13.30 2.65
N LEU A 488 14.35 12.59 2.96
CA LEU A 488 14.42 11.32 3.67
C LEU A 488 14.76 10.18 2.69
N PRO A 489 15.62 9.20 3.10
CA PRO A 489 15.96 8.07 2.25
C PRO A 489 14.72 7.22 1.93
N GLN A 490 14.53 6.94 0.65
CA GLN A 490 13.42 6.15 0.15
C GLN A 490 13.91 4.81 -0.39
N GLY A 491 13.15 3.78 -0.09
CA GLY A 491 13.34 2.45 -0.64
C GLY A 491 12.81 2.35 -2.08
N ARG A 492 12.96 1.18 -2.69
CA ARG A 492 12.50 0.90 -4.06
C ARG A 492 10.98 1.08 -4.26
N THR A 493 10.23 1.08 -3.18
CA THR A 493 8.76 1.24 -3.17
C THR A 493 8.33 2.70 -3.10
N GLY A 494 9.27 3.64 -3.01
CA GLY A 494 8.98 5.06 -2.75
C GLY A 494 8.64 5.36 -1.29
N LYS A 495 8.62 4.33 -0.42
CA LYS A 495 8.43 4.51 1.03
C LYS A 495 9.75 4.84 1.70
N ILE A 496 9.67 5.55 2.83
CA ILE A 496 10.82 5.83 3.69
C ILE A 496 11.50 4.51 4.11
N ASP A 497 12.83 4.47 4.01
CA ASP A 497 13.64 3.29 4.32
C ASP A 497 14.64 3.59 5.46
N ARG A 498 14.26 3.17 6.67
CA ARG A 498 15.07 3.31 7.88
C ARG A 498 16.39 2.50 7.81
N GLY A 499 16.38 1.38 7.08
CA GLY A 499 17.58 0.56 6.89
C GLY A 499 18.63 1.27 6.04
N LEU A 500 18.21 2.07 5.05
CA LEU A 500 19.12 2.94 4.29
C LEU A 500 19.70 4.03 5.20
N LEU A 501 18.88 4.66 6.06
CA LEU A 501 19.36 5.64 7.02
C LEU A 501 20.42 5.02 7.94
N ARG A 502 20.14 3.83 8.53
CA ARG A 502 21.10 3.14 9.40
C ARG A 502 22.46 2.95 8.73
N LYS A 503 22.46 2.50 7.47
CA LYS A 503 23.70 2.35 6.69
C LYS A 503 24.43 3.68 6.49
N GLN A 504 23.72 4.75 6.16
CA GLN A 504 24.29 6.10 5.96
C GLN A 504 24.84 6.68 7.26
N MET A 505 24.21 6.41 8.40
CA MET A 505 24.62 6.93 9.72
C MET A 505 25.71 6.09 10.40
N SER A 506 25.89 4.82 9.99
CA SER A 506 26.91 3.91 10.52
C SER A 506 28.28 4.10 9.87
N VAL A 507 28.37 4.88 8.79
CA VAL A 507 29.64 5.24 8.17
C VAL A 507 30.19 6.46 8.90
N PRO A 508 31.45 6.41 9.43
CA PRO A 508 32.03 7.50 10.22
C PRO A 508 32.25 8.76 9.41
#